data_37ce586ec70490bc0f09172c6846c93f
#
_entry.id   37ce586ec70490bc0f09172c6846c93f
#
_cell.length_a   1.000
_cell.length_b   1.000
_cell.length_c   1.000
_cell.angle_alpha   90.00
_cell.angle_beta   90.00
_cell.angle_gamma   90.00
#
_symmetry.space_group_name_H-M   'P 1'
#
loop_
_entity.id
_entity.type
_entity.pdbx_description
1 polymer ?
#
loop_
_entity_poly.entity_id
_entity_poly.type
_entity_poly.pdbx_seq_one_letter_code
_entity_poly.pdbx_strand_id
1 'polypeptide(L)'
;PRFLELVKFASSKGIYTATSTNAHYLTEEAARKTVESGLDRLIISIDGTTQEVYEQYRIGGKLEKVIEGTKNIVKWKRELKSKTPHIIFQFLVVKPNEHQISEVKQLAKKLGVDEVGLKTAQVYDFENGNDLIPSIDKYSRYAQQKDGKWKIKNFLSNHCWKLWHSCVITWDGSVVPCCFDKDAWYKMGSLQT
;
A
#
# COMPACT_ATOMS: atom_id res chain seq x y z
N PRO A 1 14.63 13.22 7.71
CA PRO A 1 13.21 13.59 7.84
C PRO A 1 12.69 13.12 9.20
N ARG A 2 11.93 13.98 9.88
CA ARG A 2 11.41 13.73 11.24
C ARG A 2 10.20 12.78 11.29
N PHE A 3 9.97 11.99 10.25
CA PHE A 3 8.79 11.13 10.13
C PHE A 3 8.62 10.21 11.36
N LEU A 4 9.67 9.48 11.74
CA LEU A 4 9.61 8.54 12.86
C LEU A 4 9.47 9.24 14.22
N GLU A 5 9.94 10.49 14.36
CA GLU A 5 9.69 11.31 15.55
C GLU A 5 8.20 11.68 15.66
N LEU A 6 7.57 12.02 14.54
CA LEU A 6 6.12 12.30 14.51
C LEU A 6 5.31 11.03 14.83
N VAL A 7 5.71 9.87 14.27
CA VAL A 7 5.08 8.59 14.62
C VAL A 7 5.20 8.32 16.13
N LYS A 8 6.39 8.49 16.69
CA LYS A 8 6.64 8.30 18.13
C LYS A 8 5.79 9.24 18.98
N PHE A 9 5.67 10.49 18.57
CA PHE A 9 4.79 11.46 19.24
C PHE A 9 3.32 11.02 19.18
N ALA A 10 2.81 10.65 18.00
CA ALA A 10 1.44 10.17 17.83
C ALA A 10 1.18 8.92 18.69
N SER A 11 2.08 7.93 18.65
CA SER A 11 2.01 6.72 19.46
C SER A 11 1.99 7.05 20.97
N SER A 12 2.78 8.03 21.45
CA SER A 12 2.76 8.46 22.85
C SER A 12 1.44 9.10 23.29
N LYS A 13 0.61 9.51 22.32
CA LYS A 13 -0.75 10.03 22.53
C LYS A 13 -1.85 8.99 22.32
N GLY A 14 -1.50 7.73 22.11
CA GLY A 14 -2.45 6.66 21.82
C GLY A 14 -3.12 6.77 20.44
N ILE A 15 -2.53 7.54 19.52
CA ILE A 15 -3.04 7.69 18.16
C ILE A 15 -2.49 6.55 17.30
N TYR A 16 -3.39 5.76 16.70
CA TYR A 16 -3.03 4.68 15.79
C TYR A 16 -2.36 5.23 14.53
N THR A 17 -1.20 4.68 14.19
CA THR A 17 -0.39 5.11 13.05
C THR A 17 -0.20 4.00 12.04
N ALA A 18 -0.30 4.34 10.75
CA ALA A 18 -0.06 3.42 9.65
C ALA A 18 0.67 4.12 8.52
N THR A 19 1.58 3.42 7.87
CA THR A 19 2.27 3.93 6.68
C THR A 19 2.55 2.81 5.68
N SER A 20 2.86 3.19 4.44
CA SER A 20 3.30 2.26 3.40
C SER A 20 4.68 2.61 2.88
N THR A 21 5.41 1.60 2.42
CA THR A 21 6.76 1.74 1.89
C THR A 21 7.00 0.75 0.76
N ASN A 22 7.94 1.08 -0.13
CA ASN A 22 8.51 0.12 -1.07
C ASN A 22 9.69 -0.67 -0.47
N ALA A 23 10.01 -0.42 0.80
CA ALA A 23 11.08 -1.05 1.59
C ALA A 23 12.53 -0.91 1.06
N HIS A 24 12.77 -0.18 -0.03
CA HIS A 24 14.12 -0.04 -0.62
C HIS A 24 15.13 0.63 0.32
N TYR A 25 14.64 1.50 1.21
CA TYR A 25 15.46 2.24 2.18
C TYR A 25 15.25 1.74 3.61
N LEU A 26 14.64 0.57 3.78
CA LEU A 26 14.43 -0.04 5.09
C LEU A 26 15.71 -0.79 5.53
N THR A 27 16.78 -0.03 5.67
CA THR A 27 18.06 -0.53 6.20
C THR A 27 17.90 -1.06 7.62
N GLU A 28 18.91 -1.76 8.17
CA GLU A 28 18.88 -2.23 9.56
C GLU A 28 18.58 -1.11 10.55
N GLU A 29 19.23 0.03 10.41
CA GLU A 29 19.03 1.19 11.27
C GLU A 29 17.62 1.77 11.11
N ALA A 30 17.14 1.94 9.86
CA ALA A 30 15.79 2.44 9.60
C ALA A 30 14.72 1.49 10.15
N ALA A 31 14.89 0.19 9.98
CA ALA A 31 13.99 -0.84 10.50
C ALA A 31 13.93 -0.81 12.04
N ARG A 32 15.08 -0.75 12.71
CA ARG A 32 15.15 -0.61 14.17
C ARG A 32 14.38 0.63 14.64
N LYS A 33 14.70 1.80 14.08
CA LYS A 33 14.03 3.06 14.43
C LYS A 33 12.53 3.01 14.16
N THR A 34 12.11 2.30 13.10
CA THR A 34 10.68 2.12 12.78
C THR A 34 9.97 1.32 13.87
N VAL A 35 10.56 0.24 14.37
CA VAL A 35 9.98 -0.52 15.48
C VAL A 35 9.98 0.32 16.77
N GLU A 36 11.08 0.99 17.09
CA GLU A 36 11.24 1.84 18.30
C GLU A 36 10.29 3.05 18.29
N SER A 37 9.80 3.47 17.12
CA SER A 37 8.85 4.60 17.01
C SER A 37 7.44 4.28 17.50
N GLY A 38 7.11 2.99 17.65
CA GLY A 38 5.77 2.55 18.03
C GLY A 38 4.77 2.60 16.88
N LEU A 39 5.24 2.58 15.63
CA LEU A 39 4.36 2.47 14.45
C LEU A 39 3.46 1.23 14.57
N ASP A 40 2.14 1.39 14.43
CA ASP A 40 1.20 0.28 14.61
C ASP A 40 1.13 -0.63 13.38
N ARG A 41 1.18 -0.07 12.17
CA ARG A 41 1.07 -0.82 10.92
C ARG A 41 2.03 -0.35 9.86
N LEU A 42 2.75 -1.30 9.27
CA LEU A 42 3.63 -1.07 8.12
C LEU A 42 3.15 -1.89 6.93
N ILE A 43 2.80 -1.20 5.86
CA ILE A 43 2.41 -1.83 4.60
C ILE A 43 3.62 -1.81 3.66
N ILE A 44 4.09 -2.99 3.25
CA ILE A 44 5.16 -3.15 2.28
C ILE A 44 4.56 -3.49 0.93
N SER A 45 4.76 -2.63 -0.05
CA SER A 45 4.30 -2.87 -1.42
C SER A 45 5.23 -3.86 -2.11
N ILE A 46 4.68 -5.02 -2.50
CA ILE A 46 5.39 -6.08 -3.22
C ILE A 46 4.50 -6.61 -4.33
N ASP A 47 4.82 -6.28 -5.58
CA ASP A 47 3.94 -6.56 -6.72
C ASP A 47 4.54 -7.60 -7.68
N GLY A 48 5.37 -8.49 -7.14
CA GLY A 48 5.98 -9.63 -7.82
C GLY A 48 6.85 -10.45 -6.87
N THR A 49 7.03 -11.73 -7.17
CA THR A 49 7.90 -12.66 -6.43
C THR A 49 9.20 -12.98 -7.17
N THR A 50 9.29 -12.58 -8.43
CA THR A 50 10.53 -12.58 -9.24
C THR A 50 10.84 -11.16 -9.69
N GLN A 51 12.12 -10.86 -9.95
CA GLN A 51 12.54 -9.51 -10.40
C GLN A 51 11.83 -9.11 -11.70
N GLU A 52 11.73 -10.02 -12.63
CA GLU A 52 11.10 -9.79 -13.93
C GLU A 52 9.65 -9.35 -13.80
N VAL A 53 8.86 -10.06 -13.00
CA VAL A 53 7.44 -9.73 -12.78
C VAL A 53 7.30 -8.47 -11.93
N TYR A 54 8.12 -8.32 -10.88
CA TYR A 54 8.10 -7.15 -10.02
C TYR A 54 8.36 -5.85 -10.82
N GLU A 55 9.34 -5.87 -11.71
CA GLU A 55 9.76 -4.70 -12.48
C GLU A 55 8.76 -4.29 -13.56
N GLN A 56 7.89 -5.20 -14.01
CA GLN A 56 6.83 -4.87 -14.98
C GLN A 56 5.87 -3.80 -14.46
N TYR A 57 5.61 -3.80 -13.16
CA TYR A 57 4.77 -2.79 -12.51
C TYR A 57 5.60 -1.75 -11.74
N ARG A 58 6.66 -2.19 -11.05
CA ARG A 58 7.58 -1.35 -10.26
C ARG A 58 8.83 -1.00 -11.05
N ILE A 59 8.66 -0.21 -12.11
CA ILE A 59 9.74 0.17 -13.04
C ILE A 59 10.96 0.70 -12.28
N GLY A 60 12.13 0.10 -12.54
CA GLY A 60 13.40 0.43 -11.87
C GLY A 60 13.51 -0.06 -10.41
N GLY A 61 12.46 -0.70 -9.87
CA GLY A 61 12.49 -1.27 -8.54
C GLY A 61 13.34 -2.54 -8.46
N LYS A 62 13.93 -2.80 -7.28
CA LYS A 62 14.76 -3.99 -7.02
C LYS A 62 14.09 -4.85 -5.96
N LEU A 63 13.58 -6.02 -6.37
CA LEU A 63 12.89 -6.95 -5.48
C LEU A 63 13.80 -7.41 -4.31
N GLU A 64 15.09 -7.60 -4.58
CA GLU A 64 16.05 -7.97 -3.55
C GLU A 64 16.04 -6.98 -2.38
N LYS A 65 15.99 -5.66 -2.66
CA LYS A 65 15.92 -4.63 -1.63
C LYS A 65 14.62 -4.67 -0.82
N VAL A 66 13.51 -5.02 -1.47
CA VAL A 66 12.23 -5.21 -0.77
C VAL A 66 12.31 -6.38 0.20
N ILE A 67 12.91 -7.49 -0.24
CA ILE A 67 13.10 -8.69 0.58
C ILE A 67 14.07 -8.39 1.74
N GLU A 68 15.19 -7.71 1.48
CA GLU A 68 16.16 -7.32 2.50
C GLU A 68 15.50 -6.40 3.55
N GLY A 69 14.83 -5.33 3.12
CA GLY A 69 14.14 -4.42 4.02
C GLY A 69 13.05 -5.11 4.85
N THR A 70 12.36 -6.10 4.25
CA THR A 70 11.39 -6.93 4.98
C THR A 70 12.08 -7.80 6.05
N LYS A 71 13.21 -8.42 5.72
CA LYS A 71 13.99 -9.19 6.71
C LYS A 71 14.44 -8.30 7.86
N ASN A 72 14.90 -7.10 7.56
CA ASN A 72 15.38 -6.15 8.58
C ASN A 72 14.26 -5.78 9.56
N ILE A 73 13.08 -5.41 9.08
CA ILE A 73 11.97 -5.03 9.98
C ILE A 73 11.46 -6.21 10.81
N VAL A 74 11.36 -7.40 10.21
CA VAL A 74 10.96 -8.62 10.94
C VAL A 74 12.00 -9.00 12.00
N LYS A 75 13.30 -8.89 11.67
CA LYS A 75 14.40 -9.11 12.61
C LYS A 75 14.27 -8.19 13.82
N TRP A 76 14.18 -6.89 13.59
CA TRP A 76 14.12 -5.91 14.68
C TRP A 76 12.85 -6.01 15.51
N LYS A 77 11.71 -6.34 14.89
CA LYS A 77 10.48 -6.65 15.61
C LYS A 77 10.67 -7.82 16.61
N ARG A 78 11.40 -8.85 16.22
CA ARG A 78 11.72 -10.01 17.09
C ARG A 78 12.74 -9.65 18.16
N GLU A 79 13.85 -9.00 17.79
CA GLU A 79 14.92 -8.61 18.71
C GLU A 79 14.40 -7.72 19.85
N LEU A 80 13.54 -6.76 19.51
CA LEU A 80 12.92 -5.85 20.48
C LEU A 80 11.67 -6.44 21.15
N LYS A 81 11.31 -7.70 20.85
CA LYS A 81 10.10 -8.37 21.33
C LYS A 81 8.83 -7.51 21.18
N SER A 82 8.78 -6.70 20.12
CA SER A 82 7.69 -5.79 19.86
C SER A 82 6.51 -6.50 19.18
N LYS A 83 5.29 -6.14 19.58
CA LYS A 83 4.06 -6.56 18.90
C LYS A 83 3.78 -5.73 17.63
N THR A 84 4.40 -4.55 17.53
CA THR A 84 4.23 -3.61 16.41
C THR A 84 5.57 -3.35 15.71
N PRO A 85 5.54 -2.94 14.43
CA PRO A 85 4.34 -2.77 13.60
C PRO A 85 3.72 -4.12 13.17
N HIS A 86 2.40 -4.14 12.92
CA HIS A 86 1.78 -5.22 12.14
C HIS A 86 2.22 -5.06 10.68
N ILE A 87 2.93 -6.04 10.16
CA ILE A 87 3.59 -5.98 8.84
C ILE A 87 2.69 -6.65 7.82
N ILE A 88 2.32 -5.89 6.78
CA ILE A 88 1.44 -6.36 5.71
C ILE A 88 2.20 -6.32 4.38
N PHE A 89 2.27 -7.44 3.67
CA PHE A 89 2.56 -7.42 2.25
C PHE A 89 1.32 -6.99 1.48
N GLN A 90 1.36 -5.84 0.83
CA GLN A 90 0.32 -5.43 -0.10
C GLN A 90 0.74 -5.82 -1.51
N PHE A 91 -0.04 -6.70 -2.12
CA PHE A 91 0.15 -7.18 -3.47
C PHE A 91 -0.98 -6.64 -4.35
N LEU A 92 -0.66 -5.73 -5.25
CA LEU A 92 -1.61 -5.20 -6.21
C LEU A 92 -1.72 -6.20 -7.37
N VAL A 93 -2.86 -6.87 -7.46
CA VAL A 93 -3.08 -7.87 -8.49
C VAL A 93 -3.30 -7.20 -9.84
N VAL A 94 -2.41 -7.46 -10.76
CA VAL A 94 -2.46 -7.06 -12.17
C VAL A 94 -2.20 -8.27 -13.05
N LYS A 95 -2.60 -8.23 -14.32
CA LYS A 95 -2.44 -9.37 -15.24
C LYS A 95 -1.01 -9.94 -15.28
N PRO A 96 0.06 -9.14 -15.30
CA PRO A 96 1.41 -9.67 -15.31
C PRO A 96 1.80 -10.48 -14.07
N ASN A 97 1.19 -10.23 -12.91
CA ASN A 97 1.58 -10.87 -11.64
C ASN A 97 0.52 -11.79 -11.03
N GLU A 98 -0.67 -11.89 -11.61
CA GLU A 98 -1.79 -12.65 -11.02
C GLU A 98 -1.47 -14.14 -10.80
N HIS A 99 -0.54 -14.70 -11.57
CA HIS A 99 -0.08 -16.08 -11.42
C HIS A 99 0.78 -16.28 -10.16
N GLN A 100 1.33 -15.22 -9.56
CA GLN A 100 2.20 -15.26 -8.39
C GLN A 100 1.47 -15.10 -7.04
N ILE A 101 0.13 -15.09 -7.01
CA ILE A 101 -0.64 -14.90 -5.77
C ILE A 101 -0.32 -15.98 -4.72
N SER A 102 -0.13 -17.24 -5.14
CA SER A 102 0.25 -18.31 -4.22
C SER A 102 1.67 -18.12 -3.68
N GLU A 103 2.57 -17.72 -4.55
CA GLU A 103 3.99 -17.52 -4.23
C GLU A 103 4.21 -16.37 -3.24
N VAL A 104 3.50 -15.24 -3.42
CA VAL A 104 3.64 -14.12 -2.49
C VAL A 104 3.17 -14.48 -1.08
N LYS A 105 2.14 -15.33 -0.94
CA LYS A 105 1.70 -15.84 0.36
C LYS A 105 2.75 -16.73 1.02
N GLN A 106 3.38 -17.61 0.23
CA GLN A 106 4.48 -18.46 0.71
C GLN A 106 5.70 -17.62 1.10
N LEU A 107 6.05 -16.62 0.30
CA LEU A 107 7.14 -15.69 0.57
C LEU A 107 6.89 -14.92 1.88
N ALA A 108 5.68 -14.39 2.08
CA ALA A 108 5.31 -13.70 3.30
C ALA A 108 5.47 -14.59 4.54
N LYS A 109 4.97 -15.82 4.47
CA LYS A 109 5.14 -16.81 5.55
C LYS A 109 6.62 -17.11 5.83
N LYS A 110 7.42 -17.31 4.78
CA LYS A 110 8.87 -17.58 4.89
C LYS A 110 9.61 -16.42 5.55
N LEU A 111 9.24 -15.19 5.24
CA LEU A 111 9.87 -13.99 5.80
C LEU A 111 9.35 -13.61 7.19
N GLY A 112 8.21 -14.16 7.62
CA GLY A 112 7.59 -13.85 8.91
C GLY A 112 6.78 -12.55 8.87
N VAL A 113 6.20 -12.23 7.72
CA VAL A 113 5.23 -11.12 7.54
C VAL A 113 3.89 -11.55 8.14
N ASP A 114 3.21 -10.64 8.82
CA ASP A 114 2.00 -10.95 9.57
C ASP A 114 0.78 -11.18 8.67
N GLU A 115 0.68 -10.47 7.53
CA GLU A 115 -0.50 -10.52 6.65
C GLU A 115 -0.13 -10.31 5.16
N VAL A 116 -0.94 -10.87 4.25
CA VAL A 116 -0.91 -10.55 2.81
C VAL A 116 -2.24 -9.96 2.39
N GLY A 117 -2.24 -8.70 2.02
CA GLY A 117 -3.39 -7.98 1.48
C GLY A 117 -3.36 -7.96 -0.05
N LEU A 118 -4.29 -8.68 -0.69
CA LEU A 118 -4.47 -8.60 -2.13
C LEU A 118 -5.35 -7.39 -2.48
N LYS A 119 -4.88 -6.52 -3.37
CA LYS A 119 -5.61 -5.33 -3.83
C LYS A 119 -5.92 -5.42 -5.31
N THR A 120 -7.08 -4.89 -5.69
CA THR A 120 -7.46 -4.76 -7.10
C THR A 120 -6.91 -3.46 -7.67
N ALA A 121 -6.33 -3.52 -8.87
CA ALA A 121 -5.80 -2.34 -9.55
C ALA A 121 -6.91 -1.37 -9.97
N GLN A 122 -6.64 -0.08 -9.84
CA GLN A 122 -7.41 0.97 -10.47
C GLN A 122 -6.65 1.44 -11.71
N VAL A 123 -7.29 1.34 -12.85
CA VAL A 123 -6.76 1.73 -14.15
C VAL A 123 -7.61 2.87 -14.69
N TYR A 124 -7.00 3.95 -15.14
CA TYR A 124 -7.74 5.11 -15.64
C TYR A 124 -8.27 4.87 -17.05
N ASP A 125 -7.41 4.36 -17.95
CA ASP A 125 -7.75 4.08 -19.36
C ASP A 125 -8.20 2.63 -19.52
N PHE A 126 -9.37 2.30 -18.99
CA PHE A 126 -9.87 0.92 -18.98
C PHE A 126 -10.90 0.63 -20.07
N GLU A 127 -11.57 1.63 -20.64
CA GLU A 127 -12.75 1.45 -21.52
C GLU A 127 -12.47 0.58 -22.75
N ASN A 128 -11.30 0.71 -23.34
CA ASN A 128 -10.86 -0.07 -24.50
C ASN A 128 -9.98 -1.28 -24.13
N GLY A 129 -9.91 -1.62 -22.85
CA GLY A 129 -9.03 -2.62 -22.30
C GLY A 129 -7.68 -2.04 -21.89
N ASN A 130 -6.98 -2.74 -21.00
CA ASN A 130 -5.66 -2.36 -20.52
C ASN A 130 -4.91 -3.60 -20.04
N ASP A 131 -3.63 -3.69 -20.35
CA ASP A 131 -2.77 -4.86 -20.06
C ASP A 131 -2.57 -5.11 -18.56
N LEU A 132 -2.93 -4.16 -17.70
CA LEU A 132 -2.91 -4.34 -16.25
C LEU A 132 -4.19 -4.96 -15.68
N ILE A 133 -5.26 -5.07 -16.48
CA ILE A 133 -6.53 -5.66 -16.01
C ILE A 133 -6.33 -7.17 -15.82
N PRO A 134 -6.50 -7.71 -14.58
CA PRO A 134 -6.37 -9.14 -14.33
C PRO A 134 -7.36 -9.97 -15.15
N SER A 135 -6.94 -11.16 -15.59
CA SER A 135 -7.81 -12.14 -16.23
C SER A 135 -8.67 -12.87 -15.19
N ILE A 136 -8.21 -12.97 -13.95
CA ILE A 136 -8.94 -13.56 -12.84
C ILE A 136 -10.04 -12.60 -12.40
N ASP A 137 -11.29 -12.94 -12.70
CA ASP A 137 -12.46 -12.09 -12.49
C ASP A 137 -12.59 -11.55 -11.07
N LYS A 138 -12.30 -12.36 -10.06
CA LYS A 138 -12.31 -11.99 -8.64
C LYS A 138 -11.41 -10.80 -8.31
N TYR A 139 -10.31 -10.63 -9.03
CA TYR A 139 -9.32 -9.58 -8.78
C TYR A 139 -9.43 -8.42 -9.77
N SER A 140 -10.35 -8.50 -10.75
CA SER A 140 -10.63 -7.41 -11.69
C SER A 140 -11.73 -6.50 -11.16
N ARG A 141 -11.48 -5.18 -11.18
CA ARG A 141 -12.50 -4.14 -10.94
C ARG A 141 -13.42 -3.94 -12.14
N TYR A 142 -13.06 -4.50 -13.30
CA TYR A 142 -13.67 -4.23 -14.59
C TYR A 142 -14.25 -5.51 -15.18
N ALA A 143 -15.32 -5.37 -15.95
CA ALA A 143 -15.93 -6.43 -16.74
C ALA A 143 -16.08 -6.01 -18.19
N GLN A 144 -15.72 -6.91 -19.10
CA GLN A 144 -15.92 -6.69 -20.53
C GLN A 144 -17.41 -6.85 -20.87
N GLN A 145 -17.93 -5.92 -21.62
CA GLN A 145 -19.31 -5.91 -22.10
C GLN A 145 -19.42 -6.62 -23.46
N LYS A 146 -20.66 -6.88 -23.91
CA LYS A 146 -20.92 -7.53 -25.20
C LYS A 146 -20.42 -6.72 -26.41
N ASP A 147 -20.32 -5.41 -26.26
CA ASP A 147 -19.78 -4.49 -27.26
C ASP A 147 -18.25 -4.42 -27.27
N GLY A 148 -17.58 -5.26 -26.48
CA GLY A 148 -16.12 -5.29 -26.36
C GLY A 148 -15.54 -4.24 -25.40
N LYS A 149 -16.32 -3.27 -24.95
CA LYS A 149 -15.88 -2.24 -24.00
C LYS A 149 -15.81 -2.76 -22.57
N TRP A 150 -15.01 -2.13 -21.75
CA TRP A 150 -14.90 -2.45 -20.33
C TRP A 150 -15.64 -1.43 -19.47
N LYS A 151 -16.30 -1.90 -18.41
CA LYS A 151 -16.96 -1.08 -17.41
C LYS A 151 -16.56 -1.49 -15.99
N ILE A 152 -16.64 -0.54 -15.06
CA ILE A 152 -16.43 -0.82 -13.64
C ILE A 152 -17.56 -1.73 -13.15
N LYS A 153 -17.21 -2.84 -12.47
CA LYS A 153 -18.19 -3.81 -11.97
C LYS A 153 -19.07 -3.25 -10.86
N ASN A 154 -18.47 -2.49 -9.95
CA ASN A 154 -19.16 -2.00 -8.76
C ASN A 154 -19.75 -0.63 -9.03
N PHE A 155 -21.02 -0.49 -8.70
CA PHE A 155 -21.67 0.81 -8.69
C PHE A 155 -21.04 1.70 -7.61
N LEU A 156 -20.54 2.86 -8.02
CA LEU A 156 -20.09 3.89 -7.09
C LEU A 156 -21.31 4.67 -6.61
N SER A 157 -21.83 4.31 -5.44
CA SER A 157 -22.90 5.11 -4.84
C SER A 157 -22.35 6.45 -4.35
N ASN A 158 -23.17 7.50 -4.39
CA ASN A 158 -22.82 8.82 -3.82
C ASN A 158 -22.80 8.82 -2.28
N HIS A 159 -22.63 7.66 -1.66
CA HIS A 159 -22.53 7.51 -0.22
C HIS A 159 -21.12 7.11 0.16
N CYS A 160 -20.42 8.02 0.81
CA CYS A 160 -19.09 7.73 1.36
C CYS A 160 -19.07 8.01 2.87
N TRP A 161 -19.12 6.95 3.66
CA TRP A 161 -19.03 7.07 5.12
C TRP A 161 -17.77 7.81 5.58
N LYS A 162 -16.65 7.61 4.88
CA LYS A 162 -15.38 8.26 5.22
C LYS A 162 -15.44 9.78 5.16
N LEU A 163 -16.28 10.34 4.33
CA LEU A 163 -16.46 11.80 4.21
C LEU A 163 -16.88 12.45 5.55
N TRP A 164 -17.58 11.69 6.41
CA TRP A 164 -18.13 12.20 7.66
C TRP A 164 -17.17 12.09 8.85
N HIS A 165 -16.13 11.28 8.78
CA HIS A 165 -15.25 11.05 9.92
C HIS A 165 -13.76 11.05 9.59
N SER A 166 -13.37 11.44 8.38
CA SER A 166 -11.97 11.56 7.98
C SER A 166 -11.76 12.70 7.02
N CYS A 167 -10.54 13.20 6.96
CA CYS A 167 -10.08 14.15 5.96
C CYS A 167 -8.71 13.70 5.45
N VAL A 168 -8.27 14.32 4.37
CA VAL A 168 -6.92 14.15 3.87
C VAL A 168 -6.21 15.49 3.98
N ILE A 169 -4.99 15.46 4.48
CA ILE A 169 -4.10 16.60 4.50
C ILE A 169 -3.04 16.35 3.43
N THR A 170 -2.97 17.24 2.46
CA THR A 170 -2.01 17.14 1.36
C THR A 170 -0.62 17.59 1.80
N TRP A 171 0.38 17.35 0.96
CA TRP A 171 1.79 17.67 1.26
C TRP A 171 2.05 19.15 1.53
N ASP A 172 1.22 20.04 1.00
CA ASP A 172 1.26 21.50 1.18
C ASP A 172 0.41 21.99 2.36
N GLY A 173 -0.15 21.07 3.16
CA GLY A 173 -0.99 21.39 4.31
C GLY A 173 -2.44 21.73 3.97
N SER A 174 -2.87 21.61 2.70
CA SER A 174 -4.28 21.78 2.34
C SER A 174 -5.13 20.64 2.88
N VAL A 175 -6.32 20.96 3.39
CA VAL A 175 -7.28 19.96 3.89
C VAL A 175 -8.33 19.72 2.83
N VAL A 176 -8.51 18.44 2.42
CA VAL A 176 -9.48 18.01 1.42
C VAL A 176 -10.38 16.90 1.98
N PRO A 177 -11.62 16.75 1.47
CA PRO A 177 -12.62 15.86 2.06
C PRO A 177 -12.29 14.38 1.88
N CYS A 178 -11.56 14.01 0.82
CA CYS A 178 -11.31 12.61 0.54
C CYS A 178 -10.09 12.39 -0.37
N CYS A 179 -9.57 11.16 -0.39
CA CYS A 179 -8.41 10.79 -1.20
C CYS A 179 -8.65 10.73 -2.72
N PHE A 180 -9.89 10.85 -3.18
CA PHE A 180 -10.22 11.00 -4.60
C PHE A 180 -9.99 12.42 -5.12
N ASP A 181 -9.98 13.41 -4.22
CA ASP A 181 -9.62 14.79 -4.55
C ASP A 181 -8.10 14.99 -4.51
N LYS A 182 -7.39 14.27 -5.39
CA LYS A 182 -5.92 14.25 -5.44
C LYS A 182 -5.31 15.60 -5.83
N ASP A 183 -6.08 16.44 -6.52
CA ASP A 183 -5.64 17.75 -7.04
C ASP A 183 -6.10 18.91 -6.14
N ALA A 184 -6.70 18.59 -4.98
CA ALA A 184 -7.21 19.54 -3.99
C ALA A 184 -8.18 20.59 -4.57
N TRP A 185 -9.10 20.16 -5.43
CA TRP A 185 -10.11 21.04 -6.03
C TRP A 185 -11.17 21.49 -5.01
N TYR A 186 -11.46 20.62 -4.04
CA TYR A 186 -12.44 20.88 -2.97
C TYR A 186 -11.74 21.18 -1.64
N LYS A 187 -10.84 22.16 -1.67
CA LYS A 187 -10.09 22.59 -0.50
C LYS A 187 -11.02 23.15 0.58
N MET A 188 -11.04 22.53 1.75
CA MET A 188 -11.86 22.93 2.90
C MET A 188 -11.13 23.87 3.86
N GLY A 189 -9.79 23.93 3.79
CA GLY A 189 -8.96 24.75 4.65
C GLY A 189 -7.48 24.47 4.47
N SER A 190 -6.65 25.05 5.34
CA SER A 190 -5.21 24.82 5.35
C SER A 190 -4.69 24.75 6.79
N LEU A 191 -3.66 23.94 7.03
CA LEU A 191 -2.89 23.98 8.27
C LEU A 191 -1.83 25.10 8.29
N GLN A 192 -1.60 25.72 7.14
CA GLN A 192 -0.76 26.90 7.00
C GLN A 192 -1.67 28.13 7.15
N THR A 193 -1.84 28.62 8.34
CA THR A 193 -2.54 29.88 8.66
C THR A 193 -1.53 30.99 8.93
#